data_ef8c758e8bc3294b692d9661900fd33c
#
_entry.id   ef8c758e8bc3294b692d9661900fd33c
#
_cell.length_a   1.000
_cell.length_b   1.000
_cell.length_c   1.000
_cell.angle_alpha   90.00
_cell.angle_beta   90.00
_cell.angle_gamma   90.00
#
_symmetry.space_group_name_H-M   'P 1'
#
loop_
_entity.id
_entity.type
_entity.pdbx_description
1 polymer ?
#
loop_
_entity_poly.entity_id
_entity_poly.type
_entity_poly.pdbx_seq_one_letter_code
_entity_poly.pdbx_strand_id
1 'polypeptide(L)'
;MANLDRVTHDFRREERHLTKVFKALSDGTRQEILRLLEGRQHTVGEIVGNFNLSQPTISRHLSVLKEAELVVDQRQGQNVIYRLNDNALSTSMQEFFSQFRSCQEVMR
;
A
#
# COMPACT_ATOMS: atom_id res chain seq x y z
N MET A 1 26.47 -21.48 10.60
CA MET A 1 25.25 -22.06 10.05
C MET A 1 23.98 -21.66 10.81
N ALA A 2 24.12 -21.24 12.05
CA ALA A 2 22.97 -20.77 12.85
C ALA A 2 22.29 -19.54 12.24
N ASN A 3 23.00 -18.74 11.44
CA ASN A 3 22.46 -17.53 10.83
C ASN A 3 21.60 -17.81 9.59
N LEU A 4 21.69 -19.01 9.02
CA LEU A 4 20.97 -19.34 7.82
C LEU A 4 19.44 -19.36 8.04
N ASP A 5 19.01 -19.96 9.16
CA ASP A 5 17.59 -20.02 9.50
C ASP A 5 17.02 -18.62 9.76
N ARG A 6 17.81 -17.76 10.41
CA ARG A 6 17.41 -16.38 10.69
C ARG A 6 17.26 -15.58 9.41
N VAL A 7 18.19 -15.71 8.48
CA VAL A 7 18.14 -15.03 7.19
C VAL A 7 16.92 -15.49 6.38
N THR A 8 16.66 -16.79 6.37
CA THR A 8 15.50 -17.34 5.68
C THR A 8 14.19 -16.83 6.29
N HIS A 9 14.13 -16.74 7.63
CA HIS A 9 12.94 -16.26 8.31
C HIS A 9 12.65 -14.79 7.97
N ASP A 10 13.68 -13.94 7.99
CA ASP A 10 13.55 -12.53 7.65
C ASP A 10 13.15 -12.34 6.18
N PHE A 11 13.74 -13.15 5.30
CA PHE A 11 13.40 -13.13 3.88
C PHE A 11 11.92 -13.46 3.66
N ARG A 12 11.39 -14.46 4.34
CA ARG A 12 9.98 -14.85 4.22
C ARG A 12 9.05 -13.75 4.71
N ARG A 13 9.43 -13.03 5.74
CA ARG A 13 8.65 -11.91 6.27
C ARG A 13 8.58 -10.78 5.25
N GLU A 14 9.71 -10.41 4.67
CA GLU A 14 9.78 -9.39 3.64
C GLU A 14 8.99 -9.78 2.40
N GLU A 15 9.10 -11.06 2.00
CA GLU A 15 8.37 -11.59 0.87
C GLU A 15 6.86 -11.52 1.08
N ARG A 16 6.37 -11.85 2.28
CA ARG A 16 4.94 -11.76 2.58
C ARG A 16 4.46 -10.33 2.56
N HIS A 17 5.26 -9.40 3.07
CA HIS A 17 4.91 -7.99 3.04
C HIS A 17 4.82 -7.48 1.61
N LEU A 18 5.82 -7.77 0.80
CA LEU A 18 5.83 -7.37 -0.61
C LEU A 18 4.67 -7.99 -1.38
N THR A 19 4.32 -9.23 -1.08
CA THR A 19 3.17 -9.88 -1.72
C THR A 19 1.88 -9.15 -1.40
N LYS A 20 1.68 -8.70 -0.16
CA LYS A 20 0.51 -7.90 0.21
C LYS A 20 0.48 -6.58 -0.56
N VAL A 21 1.63 -5.94 -0.71
CA VAL A 21 1.72 -4.69 -1.46
C VAL A 21 1.33 -4.92 -2.92
N PHE A 22 1.90 -5.93 -3.56
CA PHE A 22 1.58 -6.20 -4.96
C PHE A 22 0.12 -6.61 -5.15
N LYS A 23 -0.42 -7.39 -4.21
CA LYS A 23 -1.83 -7.74 -4.24
C LYS A 23 -2.71 -6.49 -4.17
N ALA A 24 -2.38 -5.57 -3.26
CA ALA A 24 -3.11 -4.32 -3.13
C ALA A 24 -3.04 -3.49 -4.42
N LEU A 25 -1.88 -3.50 -5.08
CA LEU A 25 -1.67 -2.72 -6.31
C LEU A 25 -2.24 -3.40 -7.56
N SER A 26 -2.72 -4.63 -7.46
CA SER A 26 -3.18 -5.39 -8.62
C SER A 26 -4.60 -5.07 -9.06
N ASP A 27 -5.25 -4.10 -8.45
CA ASP A 27 -6.63 -3.71 -8.77
C ASP A 27 -6.68 -2.25 -9.21
N GLY A 28 -7.40 -1.98 -10.31
CA GLY A 28 -7.46 -0.63 -10.87
C GLY A 28 -8.12 0.38 -9.95
N THR A 29 -9.17 0.00 -9.24
CA THR A 29 -9.83 0.89 -8.29
C THR A 29 -8.89 1.29 -7.17
N ARG A 30 -8.13 0.33 -6.65
CA ARG A 30 -7.17 0.64 -5.57
C ARG A 30 -6.06 1.54 -6.06
N GLN A 31 -5.60 1.37 -7.29
CA GLN A 31 -4.63 2.31 -7.88
C GLN A 31 -5.21 3.71 -7.98
N GLU A 32 -6.48 3.83 -8.38
CA GLU A 32 -7.15 5.13 -8.47
C GLU A 32 -7.30 5.79 -7.10
N ILE A 33 -7.59 4.99 -6.05
CA ILE A 33 -7.67 5.52 -4.68
C ILE A 33 -6.31 6.09 -4.27
N LEU A 34 -5.23 5.38 -4.56
CA LEU A 34 -3.89 5.87 -4.23
C LEU A 34 -3.58 7.17 -4.95
N ARG A 35 -3.95 7.29 -6.24
CA ARG A 35 -3.75 8.53 -6.99
C ARG A 35 -4.55 9.68 -6.40
N LEU A 36 -5.78 9.41 -5.98
CA LEU A 36 -6.62 10.41 -5.33
C LEU A 36 -5.97 10.92 -4.04
N LEU A 37 -5.45 10.00 -3.23
CA LEU A 37 -4.81 10.34 -1.96
C LEU A 37 -3.43 10.98 -2.14
N GLU A 38 -2.80 10.79 -3.29
CA GLU A 38 -1.54 11.48 -3.63
C GLU A 38 -1.72 12.99 -3.56
N GLY A 39 -2.87 13.50 -4.01
CA GLY A 39 -3.14 14.93 -4.01
C GLY A 39 -3.34 15.50 -2.62
N ARG A 40 -4.10 14.81 -1.78
CA ARG A 40 -4.35 15.20 -0.39
C ARG A 40 -5.10 14.09 0.34
N GLN A 41 -5.18 14.21 1.67
CA GLN A 41 -5.99 13.28 2.46
C GLN A 41 -7.49 13.49 2.16
N HIS A 42 -8.26 12.43 2.33
CA HIS A 42 -9.70 12.43 2.08
C HIS A 42 -10.43 11.64 3.15
N THR A 43 -11.65 12.09 3.48
CA THR A 43 -12.55 11.26 4.30
C THR A 43 -13.08 10.11 3.45
N VAL A 44 -13.60 9.07 4.14
CA VAL A 44 -14.24 7.95 3.43
C VAL A 44 -15.36 8.46 2.51
N GLY A 45 -16.18 9.40 3.01
CA GLY A 45 -17.26 9.97 2.20
C GLY A 45 -16.76 10.66 0.94
N GLU A 46 -15.66 11.40 1.05
CA GLU A 46 -15.05 12.06 -0.11
C GLU A 46 -14.51 11.02 -1.11
N ILE A 47 -13.92 9.94 -0.60
CA ILE A 47 -13.43 8.87 -1.48
C ILE A 47 -14.61 8.24 -2.22
N VAL A 48 -15.67 7.86 -1.49
CA VAL A 48 -16.87 7.28 -2.09
C VAL A 48 -17.45 8.21 -3.17
N GLY A 49 -17.45 9.51 -2.90
CA GLY A 49 -17.97 10.51 -3.85
C GLY A 49 -17.20 10.59 -5.17
N ASN A 50 -15.97 10.08 -5.20
CA ASN A 50 -15.13 10.09 -6.41
C ASN A 50 -15.27 8.82 -7.25
N PHE A 51 -16.06 7.85 -6.80
CA PHE A 51 -16.21 6.58 -7.50
C PHE A 51 -17.68 6.24 -7.70
N ASN A 52 -17.97 5.47 -8.71
CA ASN A 52 -19.31 4.95 -8.95
C ASN A 52 -19.44 3.55 -8.35
N LEU A 53 -19.11 3.45 -7.04
CA LEU A 53 -19.12 2.20 -6.29
C LEU A 53 -19.78 2.45 -4.94
N SER A 54 -20.30 1.39 -4.34
CA SER A 54 -20.92 1.48 -3.02
C SER A 54 -19.86 1.71 -1.93
N GLN A 55 -20.32 2.27 -0.79
CA GLN A 55 -19.43 2.48 0.34
C GLN A 55 -18.83 1.17 0.86
N PRO A 56 -19.58 0.04 1.00
CA PRO A 56 -18.95 -1.21 1.41
C PRO A 56 -17.86 -1.69 0.46
N THR A 57 -18.02 -1.48 -0.83
CA THR A 57 -17.00 -1.85 -1.82
C THR A 57 -15.75 -1.01 -1.64
N ILE A 58 -15.90 0.30 -1.49
CA ILE A 58 -14.77 1.21 -1.25
C ILE A 58 -14.09 0.85 0.08
N SER A 59 -14.86 0.59 1.13
CA SER A 59 -14.30 0.22 2.44
C SER A 59 -13.48 -1.05 2.36
N ARG A 60 -13.89 -2.00 1.53
CA ARG A 60 -13.13 -3.25 1.33
C ARG A 60 -11.80 -2.96 0.64
N HIS A 61 -11.80 -2.10 -0.38
CA HIS A 61 -10.56 -1.69 -1.05
C HIS A 61 -9.63 -0.96 -0.08
N LEU A 62 -10.17 -0.08 0.75
CA LEU A 62 -9.38 0.63 1.76
C LEU A 62 -8.77 -0.31 2.78
N SER A 63 -9.50 -1.36 3.17
CA SER A 63 -8.98 -2.36 4.09
C SER A 63 -7.78 -3.10 3.49
N VAL A 64 -7.87 -3.47 2.22
CA VAL A 64 -6.76 -4.14 1.52
C VAL A 64 -5.53 -3.22 1.46
N LEU A 65 -5.73 -1.95 1.13
CA LEU A 65 -4.64 -0.96 1.08
C LEU A 65 -4.03 -0.72 2.46
N LYS A 66 -4.86 -0.65 3.50
CA LYS A 66 -4.40 -0.44 4.87
C LYS A 66 -3.59 -1.63 5.36
N GLU A 67 -4.05 -2.84 5.05
CA GLU A 67 -3.34 -4.07 5.44
C GLU A 67 -1.97 -4.15 4.81
N ALA A 68 -1.82 -3.61 3.60
CA ALA A 68 -0.53 -3.51 2.92
C ALA A 68 0.27 -2.28 3.37
N GLU A 69 -0.26 -1.50 4.29
CA GLU A 69 0.37 -0.29 4.84
C GLU A 69 0.58 0.82 3.81
N LEU A 70 -0.17 0.78 2.71
CA LEU A 70 -0.07 1.80 1.66
C LEU A 70 -0.91 3.03 1.96
N VAL A 71 -1.87 2.92 2.86
CA VAL A 71 -2.65 4.04 3.35
C VAL A 71 -2.68 4.00 4.88
N VAL A 72 -2.87 5.16 5.47
CA VAL A 72 -3.01 5.33 6.92
C VAL A 72 -4.35 6.01 7.16
N ASP A 73 -5.06 5.53 8.17
CA ASP A 73 -6.33 6.14 8.55
C ASP A 73 -6.22 6.80 9.92
N GLN A 74 -7.05 7.81 10.12
CA GLN A 74 -7.13 8.53 11.39
C GLN A 74 -8.56 8.97 11.61
N ARG A 75 -9.08 8.69 12.81
CA ARG A 75 -10.42 9.15 13.16
C ARG A 75 -10.36 10.60 13.60
N GLN A 76 -11.24 11.43 13.03
CA GLN A 76 -11.43 12.82 13.45
C GLN A 76 -12.91 13.04 13.67
N GLY A 77 -13.34 13.06 14.93
CA GLY A 77 -14.75 13.14 15.28
C GLY A 77 -15.50 11.92 14.76
N GLN A 78 -16.51 12.15 13.92
CA GLN A 78 -17.29 11.07 13.31
C GLN A 78 -16.72 10.62 11.95
N ASN A 79 -15.68 11.28 11.49
CA ASN A 79 -15.09 11.00 10.19
C ASN A 79 -13.83 10.15 10.34
N VAL A 80 -13.57 9.32 9.33
CA VAL A 80 -12.30 8.61 9.19
C VAL A 80 -11.62 9.21 7.96
N ILE A 81 -10.40 9.66 8.15
CA ILE A 81 -9.61 10.32 7.11
C ILE A 81 -8.49 9.36 6.70
N TYR A 82 -8.34 9.19 5.40
CA TYR A 82 -7.28 8.36 4.82
C TYR A 82 -6.25 9.23 4.13
N ARG A 83 -4.98 8.87 4.28
CA ARG A 83 -3.89 9.51 3.55
C ARG A 83 -2.97 8.44 2.97
N LEU A 84 -2.28 8.81 1.91
CA LEU A 84 -1.28 7.95 1.30
C LEU A 84 -0.08 7.80 2.24
N ASN A 85 0.41 6.58 2.38
CA ASN A 85 1.70 6.32 3.04
C ASN A 85 2.75 6.23 1.93
N ASP A 86 3.18 7.39 1.45
CA ASP A 86 4.11 7.49 0.33
C ASP A 86 5.45 6.85 0.64
N ASN A 87 5.91 6.96 1.88
CA ASN A 87 7.16 6.34 2.31
C ASN A 87 7.09 4.81 2.22
N ALA A 88 5.98 4.22 2.66
CA ALA A 88 5.81 2.77 2.58
C ALA A 88 5.76 2.29 1.13
N LEU A 89 5.08 3.04 0.27
CA LEU A 89 4.99 2.70 -1.15
C LEU A 89 6.37 2.74 -1.81
N SER A 90 7.11 3.83 -1.64
CA SER A 90 8.42 3.97 -2.26
C SER A 90 9.43 2.95 -1.71
N THR A 91 9.40 2.71 -0.41
CA THR A 91 10.31 1.74 0.23
C THR A 91 10.04 0.33 -0.30
N SER A 92 8.77 -0.06 -0.41
CA SER A 92 8.40 -1.39 -0.93
C SER A 92 8.88 -1.58 -2.36
N MET A 93 8.71 -0.56 -3.20
CA MET A 93 9.16 -0.65 -4.59
C MET A 93 10.68 -0.71 -4.68
N GLN A 94 11.39 0.09 -3.89
CA GLN A 94 12.85 0.06 -3.84
C GLN A 94 13.36 -1.30 -3.36
N GLU A 95 12.76 -1.86 -2.33
CA GLU A 95 13.12 -3.18 -1.83
C GLU A 95 12.96 -4.25 -2.90
N PHE A 96 11.87 -4.20 -3.65
CA PHE A 96 11.64 -5.18 -4.71
C PHE A 96 12.65 -5.00 -5.84
N PHE A 97 12.82 -3.78 -6.34
CA PHE A 97 13.72 -3.51 -7.46
C PHE A 97 15.19 -3.75 -7.10
N SER A 98 15.55 -3.61 -5.82
CA SER A 98 16.92 -3.87 -5.37
C SER A 98 17.35 -5.32 -5.55
N GLN A 99 16.38 -6.24 -5.72
CA GLN A 99 16.67 -7.65 -5.96
C GLN A 99 17.15 -7.90 -7.39
N PHE A 100 17.03 -6.92 -8.27
CA PHE A 100 17.34 -7.05 -9.69
C PHE A 100 18.43 -6.06 -10.06
N ARG A 101 19.59 -6.58 -10.47
CA ARG A 101 20.74 -5.72 -10.81
C ARG A 101 20.38 -4.71 -11.91
N SER A 102 19.64 -5.15 -12.92
CA SER A 102 19.26 -4.30 -14.04
C SER A 102 18.36 -3.13 -13.62
N CYS A 103 17.59 -3.30 -12.55
CA CYS A 103 16.69 -2.26 -12.06
C CYS A 103 17.36 -1.26 -11.13
N GLN A 104 18.47 -1.62 -10.50
CA GLN A 104 19.16 -0.74 -9.56
C GLN A 104 19.64 0.55 -10.22
N GLU A 105 20.06 0.49 -11.46
CA GLU A 105 20.53 1.68 -12.17
C GLU A 105 19.40 2.64 -12.50
N VAL A 106 18.23 2.11 -12.80
CA VAL A 106 17.06 2.91 -13.13
C VAL A 106 16.54 3.65 -11.91
N MET A 107 16.68 3.04 -10.72
CA MET A 107 16.10 3.55 -9.48
C MET A 107 17.04 4.44 -8.66
N ARG A 108 18.18 4.78 -9.19
CA ARG A 108 19.10 5.70 -8.52
C ARG A 108 18.53 7.11 -8.38
#